data_63cf6ca2780c78e04cf353eb22e36e21
#
_entry.id   63cf6ca2780c78e04cf353eb22e36e21
#
_cell.length_a   1.000
_cell.length_b   1.000
_cell.length_c   1.000
_cell.angle_alpha   90.00
_cell.angle_beta   90.00
_cell.angle_gamma   90.00
#
_symmetry.space_group_name_H-M   'P 1'
#
loop_
_entity.id
_entity.type
_entity.pdbx_description
1 polymer ?
#
loop_
_entity_poly.entity_id
_entity_poly.type
_entity_poly.pdbx_seq_one_letter_code
_entity_poly.pdbx_strand_id
1 'polypeptide(L)'
;FAFENGGDPIVYIGSADMMHRNLDRRIEALVPVKDPRHVKYLRDMFTIYMSDSSRTWHLDSEGNWTRHDTDDQGNPLQDVQSYYLRSRSRKNVADKV
;
A
#
# COMPACT_ATOMS: atom_id res chain seq x y z
N PHE A 1 -7.33 3.98 -2.20
CA PHE A 1 -8.29 3.04 -2.79
C PHE A 1 -7.98 2.88 -4.27
N ALA A 2 -7.86 1.65 -4.74
CA ALA A 2 -7.55 1.36 -6.14
C ALA A 2 -8.55 0.35 -6.71
N PHE A 3 -9.00 0.61 -7.93
CA PHE A 3 -9.95 -0.23 -8.65
C PHE A 3 -9.40 -0.52 -10.05
N GLU A 4 -9.49 -1.76 -10.50
CA GLU A 4 -9.06 -2.16 -11.86
C GLU A 4 -9.96 -1.57 -12.97
N ASN A 5 -11.22 -1.35 -12.68
CA ASN A 5 -12.19 -0.66 -13.56
C ASN A 5 -12.14 -1.17 -15.02
N GLY A 6 -12.12 -2.49 -15.19
CA GLY A 6 -12.14 -3.08 -16.53
C GLY A 6 -10.92 -2.78 -17.41
N GLY A 7 -9.76 -2.54 -16.81
CA GLY A 7 -8.51 -2.24 -17.53
C GLY A 7 -8.18 -0.74 -17.63
N ASP A 8 -9.05 0.12 -17.09
CA ASP A 8 -8.80 1.56 -16.95
C ASP A 8 -8.75 1.91 -15.44
N PRO A 9 -7.60 1.73 -14.77
CA PRO A 9 -7.51 1.79 -13.32
C PRO A 9 -7.81 3.16 -12.77
N ILE A 10 -8.62 3.19 -11.70
CA ILE A 10 -8.96 4.40 -10.95
C ILE A 10 -8.35 4.30 -9.56
N VAL A 11 -7.67 5.36 -9.14
CA VAL A 11 -7.05 5.47 -7.81
C VAL A 11 -7.50 6.75 -7.12
N TYR A 12 -7.92 6.61 -5.87
CA TYR A 12 -8.24 7.72 -4.98
C TYR A 12 -7.31 7.73 -3.79
N ILE A 13 -6.90 8.91 -3.37
CA ILE A 13 -6.24 9.16 -2.08
C ILE A 13 -7.12 10.02 -1.20
N GLY A 14 -7.04 9.87 0.12
CA GLY A 14 -7.86 10.67 1.02
C GLY A 14 -7.60 10.38 2.49
N SER A 15 -8.32 11.11 3.33
CA SER A 15 -8.19 11.05 4.79
C SER A 15 -9.07 9.98 5.43
N ALA A 16 -10.07 9.46 4.71
CA ALA A 16 -11.03 8.50 5.24
C ALA A 16 -10.43 7.09 5.38
N ASP A 17 -10.77 6.43 6.47
CA ASP A 17 -10.64 4.99 6.63
C ASP A 17 -12.02 4.33 6.77
N MET A 18 -12.07 3.01 6.95
CA MET A 18 -13.32 2.26 7.07
C MET A 18 -13.88 2.25 8.51
N MET A 19 -13.39 3.14 9.36
CA MET A 19 -13.90 3.27 10.73
C MET A 19 -15.25 3.98 10.75
N HIS A 20 -16.12 3.58 11.68
CA HIS A 20 -17.46 4.13 11.85
C HIS A 20 -17.46 5.67 11.97
N ARG A 21 -16.54 6.26 12.73
CA ARG A 21 -16.40 7.72 12.89
C ARG A 21 -16.16 8.46 11.57
N ASN A 22 -15.43 7.84 10.62
CA ASN A 22 -15.15 8.44 9.32
C ASN A 22 -16.33 8.32 8.37
N LEU A 23 -17.10 7.23 8.45
CA LEU A 23 -18.23 6.98 7.57
C LEU A 23 -19.49 7.73 7.99
N ASP A 24 -19.73 7.90 9.29
CA ASP A 24 -21.02 8.37 9.82
C ASP A 24 -20.96 9.71 10.57
N ARG A 25 -19.79 10.14 11.04
CA ARG A 25 -19.67 11.30 11.95
C ARG A 25 -18.74 12.39 11.50
N ARG A 26 -17.95 12.16 10.44
CA ARG A 26 -16.99 13.14 9.92
C ARG A 26 -17.27 13.42 8.46
N ILE A 27 -16.83 14.60 8.02
CA ILE A 27 -16.73 14.94 6.60
C ILE A 27 -15.32 14.58 6.15
N GLU A 28 -15.21 13.68 5.19
CA GLU A 28 -13.97 13.18 4.64
C GLU A 28 -13.88 13.51 3.15
N ALA A 29 -12.66 13.62 2.63
CA ALA A 29 -12.44 13.90 1.23
C ALA A 29 -11.61 12.78 0.58
N LEU A 30 -12.04 12.37 -0.60
CA LEU A 30 -11.29 11.51 -1.51
C LEU A 30 -10.97 12.29 -2.78
N VAL A 31 -9.72 12.23 -3.20
CA VAL A 31 -9.23 12.93 -4.39
C VAL A 31 -8.81 11.90 -5.43
N PRO A 32 -9.33 11.96 -6.67
CA PRO A 32 -8.88 11.09 -7.74
C PRO A 32 -7.46 11.46 -8.16
N VAL A 33 -6.61 10.46 -8.31
CA VAL A 33 -5.26 10.61 -8.84
C VAL A 33 -5.31 10.42 -10.35
N LYS A 34 -5.05 11.48 -11.13
CA LYS A 34 -5.22 11.48 -12.58
C LYS A 34 -3.92 11.33 -13.37
N ASP A 35 -2.78 11.74 -12.82
CA ASP A 35 -1.49 11.56 -13.49
C ASP A 35 -1.14 10.07 -13.59
N PRO A 36 -0.96 9.52 -14.82
CA PRO A 36 -0.67 8.09 -15.00
C PRO A 36 0.58 7.62 -14.26
N ARG A 37 1.57 8.47 -14.07
CA ARG A 37 2.81 8.13 -13.34
C ARG A 37 2.53 7.90 -11.86
N HIS A 38 1.67 8.72 -11.26
CA HIS A 38 1.26 8.57 -9.87
C HIS A 38 0.30 7.38 -9.69
N VAL A 39 -0.61 7.16 -10.62
CA VAL A 39 -1.48 5.97 -10.62
C VAL A 39 -0.63 4.70 -10.65
N LYS A 40 0.35 4.63 -11.56
CA LYS A 40 1.28 3.50 -11.64
C LYS A 40 2.04 3.30 -10.33
N TYR A 41 2.61 4.36 -9.77
CA TYR A 41 3.37 4.30 -8.52
C TYR A 41 2.54 3.74 -7.36
N LEU A 42 1.30 4.19 -7.22
CA LEU A 42 0.40 3.72 -6.16
C LEU A 42 -0.04 2.27 -6.37
N ARG A 43 -0.28 1.86 -7.61
CA ARG A 43 -0.59 0.46 -7.94
C ARG A 43 0.61 -0.47 -7.69
N ASP A 44 1.80 -0.05 -8.06
CA ASP A 44 3.03 -0.79 -7.77
C ASP A 44 3.23 -0.94 -6.24
N MET A 45 2.87 0.07 -5.46
CA MET A 45 2.87 -0.01 -4.00
C MET A 45 1.94 -1.12 -3.49
N PHE A 46 0.71 -1.22 -3.98
CA PHE A 46 -0.20 -2.32 -3.62
C PHE A 46 0.37 -3.68 -4.01
N THR A 47 0.98 -3.79 -5.18
CA THR A 47 1.63 -5.04 -5.63
C THR A 47 2.72 -5.47 -4.65
N ILE A 48 3.53 -4.53 -4.16
CA ILE A 48 4.58 -4.82 -3.16
C ILE A 48 3.95 -5.25 -1.83
N TYR A 49 2.94 -4.54 -1.33
CA TYR A 49 2.27 -4.89 -0.07
C TYR A 49 1.60 -6.26 -0.11
N MET A 50 1.04 -6.64 -1.27
CA MET A 50 0.32 -7.90 -1.45
C MET A 50 1.23 -9.06 -1.88
N SER A 51 2.53 -8.82 -2.05
CA SER A 51 3.47 -9.87 -2.46
C SER A 51 3.83 -10.80 -1.30
N ASP A 52 4.10 -12.06 -1.62
CA ASP A 52 4.54 -13.06 -0.63
C ASP A 52 5.92 -12.77 -0.02
N SER A 53 6.68 -11.86 -0.63
CA SER A 53 7.98 -11.41 -0.12
C SER A 53 7.88 -10.28 0.91
N SER A 54 6.68 -9.78 1.18
CA SER A 54 6.45 -8.68 2.10
C SER A 54 5.88 -9.17 3.44
N ARG A 55 6.37 -8.56 4.52
CA ARG A 55 5.86 -8.80 5.87
C ARG A 55 4.44 -8.29 6.00
N THR A 56 3.50 -9.18 6.31
CA THR A 56 2.06 -8.86 6.36
C THR A 56 1.34 -9.67 7.44
N TRP A 57 0.13 -9.23 7.76
CA TRP A 57 -0.85 -10.01 8.50
C TRP A 57 -1.95 -10.46 7.55
N HIS A 58 -2.29 -11.75 7.62
CA HIS A 58 -3.37 -12.34 6.83
C HIS A 58 -4.57 -12.63 7.72
N LEU A 59 -5.74 -12.19 7.28
CA LEU A 59 -7.02 -12.47 7.93
C LEU A 59 -7.75 -13.55 7.12
N ASP A 60 -8.14 -14.64 7.77
CA ASP A 60 -8.95 -15.68 7.14
C ASP A 60 -10.46 -15.41 7.27
N SER A 61 -11.28 -16.27 6.64
CA SER A 61 -12.74 -16.16 6.65
C SER A 61 -13.37 -16.46 8.04
N GLU A 62 -12.62 -17.05 8.95
CA GLU A 62 -13.06 -17.36 10.32
C GLU A 62 -12.68 -16.26 11.32
N GLY A 63 -11.99 -15.22 10.87
CA GLY A 63 -11.55 -14.10 11.69
C GLY A 63 -10.20 -14.30 12.37
N ASN A 64 -9.42 -15.30 11.97
CA ASN A 64 -8.09 -15.54 12.52
C ASN A 64 -7.04 -14.73 11.79
N TRP A 65 -6.14 -14.12 12.53
CA TRP A 65 -4.99 -13.40 12.01
C TRP A 65 -3.74 -14.26 12.06
N THR A 66 -3.02 -14.34 10.94
CA THR A 66 -1.71 -15.00 10.85
C THR A 66 -0.66 -14.00 10.40
N ARG A 67 0.44 -13.92 11.15
CA ARG A 67 1.57 -13.07 10.80
C ARG A 67 2.52 -13.79 9.86
N HIS A 68 2.84 -13.14 8.74
CA HIS A 68 3.85 -13.58 7.77
C HIS A 68 5.05 -12.64 7.84
N ASP A 69 6.11 -13.04 8.51
CA ASP A 69 7.33 -12.24 8.68
C ASP A 69 8.62 -12.98 8.29
N THR A 70 8.52 -14.29 8.00
CA THR A 70 9.63 -15.11 7.49
C THR A 70 9.17 -15.94 6.29
N ASP A 71 10.10 -16.27 5.40
CA ASP A 71 9.87 -17.23 4.32
C ASP A 71 9.94 -18.68 4.83
N ASP A 72 9.75 -19.66 3.92
CA ASP A 72 9.80 -21.10 4.23
C ASP A 72 11.16 -21.58 4.73
N GLN A 73 12.21 -20.80 4.50
CA GLN A 73 13.58 -21.07 4.94
C GLN A 73 13.95 -20.33 6.24
N GLY A 74 13.01 -19.58 6.82
CA GLY A 74 13.21 -18.81 8.05
C GLY A 74 13.88 -17.44 7.83
N ASN A 75 14.08 -16.98 6.58
CA ASN A 75 14.63 -15.65 6.31
C ASN A 75 13.57 -14.57 6.52
N PRO A 76 13.95 -13.40 7.06
CA PRO A 76 12.99 -12.31 7.28
C PRO A 76 12.44 -11.80 5.96
N LEU A 77 11.12 -11.60 5.91
CA LEU A 77 10.45 -10.93 4.80
C LEU A 77 10.71 -9.42 4.81
N GLN A 78 10.50 -8.78 3.65
CA GLN A 78 10.72 -7.36 3.48
C GLN A 78 9.70 -6.52 4.25
N ASP A 79 10.17 -5.57 5.03
CA ASP A 79 9.34 -4.49 5.57
C ASP A 79 9.18 -3.41 4.50
N VAL A 80 7.94 -3.23 4.01
CA VAL A 80 7.62 -2.32 2.91
C VAL A 80 7.89 -0.86 3.28
N GLN A 81 7.64 -0.44 4.51
CA GLN A 81 7.95 0.92 4.94
C GLN A 81 9.46 1.20 4.89
N SER A 82 10.27 0.29 5.38
CA SER A 82 11.73 0.39 5.30
C SER A 82 12.25 0.38 3.85
N TYR A 83 11.60 -0.39 2.97
CA TYR A 83 11.89 -0.38 1.54
C TYR A 83 11.69 1.02 0.94
N TYR A 84 10.53 1.65 1.17
CA TYR A 84 10.24 2.98 0.65
C TYR A 84 11.13 4.07 1.25
N LEU A 85 11.44 4.00 2.53
CA LEU A 85 12.39 4.93 3.17
C LEU A 85 13.76 4.89 2.49
N ARG A 86 14.30 3.69 2.27
CA ARG A 86 15.60 3.52 1.60
C ARG A 86 15.58 3.99 0.15
N SER A 87 14.52 3.69 -0.60
CA SER A 87 14.40 4.12 -2.00
C SER A 87 14.31 5.63 -2.15
N ARG A 88 13.63 6.31 -1.22
CA ARG A 88 13.55 7.77 -1.18
C ARG A 88 14.88 8.43 -0.78
N SER A 89 15.56 7.88 0.22
CA SER A 89 16.88 8.39 0.62
C SER A 89 17.89 8.37 -0.52
N ARG A 90 17.91 7.30 -1.34
CA ARG A 90 18.77 7.20 -2.51
C ARG A 90 18.45 8.25 -3.57
N LYS A 91 17.18 8.52 -3.83
CA LYS A 91 16.77 9.59 -4.77
C LYS A 91 17.22 10.96 -4.29
N ASN A 92 17.02 11.26 -3.01
CA ASN A 92 17.44 12.56 -2.44
C ASN A 92 18.95 12.79 -2.51
N VAL A 93 19.77 11.74 -2.49
CA VAL A 93 21.22 11.85 -2.68
C VAL A 93 21.56 12.09 -4.15
N ALA A 94 20.88 11.42 -5.08
CA ALA A 94 21.09 11.61 -6.51
C ALA A 94 20.66 13.01 -7.00
N ASP A 95 19.58 13.55 -6.46
CA ASP A 95 19.06 14.89 -6.81
C ASP A 95 19.92 16.05 -6.24
N LYS A 96 20.84 15.75 -5.32
CA LYS A 96 21.78 16.74 -4.74
C LYS A 96 23.14 16.78 -5.41
N VAL A 97 23.37 15.94 -6.35
CA VAL A 97 24.59 15.85 -7.16
C VAL A 97 24.33 16.46 -8.54
#